data_a6047c2943422fbe7a320cce9c789971
#
_entry.id   a6047c2943422fbe7a320cce9c789971
#
_cell.length_a   1.000
_cell.length_b   1.000
_cell.length_c   1.000
_cell.angle_alpha   90.00
_cell.angle_beta   90.00
_cell.angle_gamma   90.00
#
_symmetry.space_group_name_H-M   'P 1'
#
loop_
_entity.id
_entity.type
_entity.pdbx_description
1 polymer ?
#
loop_
_entity_poly.entity_id
_entity_poly.type
_entity_poly.pdbx_seq_one_letter_code
_entity_poly.pdbx_strand_id
1 'polypeptide(L)'
;MGTTIDFSIGDIQTTAYAAVPDGAGPFPGVVVAFHKDGIDDFTHWVVNDLAKNGYAAIAPNSYHAMPPGKTVEDRKEFLDDAQVTIDLKAAAGWLGSQQNVDGDRLALLGHCMGGRTTWLGLVSLPELFKCGCPFYSGNTFGQVGSPPPPAERFSAIKCPVMGFFGNDDMNPSPADVDRLDKLLTELGKEHVFYQYDGTGHAFMGATREKFRENSARDAWTKTYRFLSQHIGGGVPEVADVFPAEELVG
;
A
#
# COMPACT_ATOMS: atom_id res chain seq x y z
N MET A 1 2.50 -10.72 -16.40
CA MET A 1 2.08 -11.25 -15.08
C MET A 1 3.27 -11.23 -14.14
N GLY A 2 3.02 -10.88 -12.87
CA GLY A 2 4.05 -10.87 -11.84
C GLY A 2 4.54 -12.26 -11.45
N THR A 3 5.65 -12.28 -10.75
CA THR A 3 6.29 -13.50 -10.25
C THR A 3 6.83 -13.27 -8.84
N THR A 4 6.91 -14.36 -8.08
CA THR A 4 7.71 -14.35 -6.86
C THR A 4 9.18 -14.32 -7.25
N ILE A 5 9.91 -13.38 -6.68
CA ILE A 5 11.34 -13.18 -6.91
C ILE A 5 12.13 -13.42 -5.62
N ASP A 6 13.37 -13.86 -5.75
CA ASP A 6 14.33 -13.79 -4.66
C ASP A 6 14.68 -12.32 -4.41
N PHE A 7 14.60 -11.91 -3.17
CA PHE A 7 14.72 -10.53 -2.76
C PHE A 7 15.68 -10.39 -1.58
N SER A 8 16.61 -9.45 -1.68
CA SER A 8 17.63 -9.25 -0.65
C SER A 8 17.44 -7.91 0.04
N ILE A 9 17.49 -7.91 1.36
CA ILE A 9 17.42 -6.73 2.22
C ILE A 9 18.73 -6.70 3.03
N GLY A 10 19.76 -6.04 2.49
CA GLY A 10 21.12 -6.20 3.00
C GLY A 10 21.55 -7.67 2.94
N ASP A 11 21.89 -8.24 4.09
CA ASP A 11 22.31 -9.66 4.21
C ASP A 11 21.11 -10.63 4.38
N ILE A 12 19.91 -10.11 4.51
CA ILE A 12 18.69 -10.93 4.67
C ILE A 12 18.19 -11.38 3.29
N GLN A 13 18.06 -12.71 3.13
CA GLN A 13 17.44 -13.31 1.95
C GLN A 13 15.97 -13.58 2.23
N THR A 14 15.08 -13.07 1.38
CA THR A 14 13.62 -13.22 1.48
C THR A 14 13.02 -13.29 0.09
N THR A 15 11.72 -13.10 -0.03
CA THR A 15 11.00 -13.04 -1.30
C THR A 15 10.20 -11.75 -1.44
N ALA A 16 9.87 -11.42 -2.65
CA ALA A 16 8.87 -10.40 -2.96
C ALA A 16 8.02 -10.88 -4.14
N TYR A 17 6.82 -10.33 -4.31
CA TYR A 17 6.05 -10.52 -5.53
C TYR A 17 6.14 -9.24 -6.35
N ALA A 18 6.59 -9.36 -7.61
CA ALA A 18 6.83 -8.20 -8.44
C ALA A 18 6.34 -8.39 -9.88
N ALA A 19 5.95 -7.30 -10.50
CA ALA A 19 5.60 -7.21 -11.91
C ALA A 19 6.12 -5.91 -12.50
N VAL A 20 6.74 -6.00 -13.67
CA VAL A 20 7.18 -4.85 -14.45
C VAL A 20 6.45 -4.91 -15.78
N PRO A 21 5.86 -3.81 -16.27
CA PRO A 21 5.19 -3.78 -17.57
C PRO A 21 6.15 -4.13 -18.71
N ASP A 22 5.62 -4.76 -19.75
CA ASP A 22 6.36 -4.96 -20.99
C ASP A 22 6.53 -3.62 -21.73
N GLY A 23 7.68 -3.44 -22.40
CA GLY A 23 7.93 -2.25 -23.23
C GLY A 23 9.16 -1.45 -22.78
N ALA A 24 9.39 -0.35 -23.48
CA ALA A 24 10.62 0.44 -23.32
C ALA A 24 10.66 1.29 -22.04
N GLY A 25 9.50 1.60 -21.43
CA GLY A 25 9.45 2.50 -20.27
C GLY A 25 9.91 3.94 -20.61
N PRO A 26 10.44 4.71 -19.63
CA PRO A 26 10.53 4.33 -18.24
C PRO A 26 9.15 4.37 -17.54
N PHE A 27 8.81 3.30 -16.86
CA PHE A 27 7.56 3.18 -16.10
C PHE A 27 7.71 3.77 -14.70
N PRO A 28 6.66 4.39 -14.12
CA PRO A 28 6.64 4.72 -12.70
C PRO A 28 6.55 3.45 -11.86
N GLY A 29 6.97 3.53 -10.59
CA GLY A 29 6.98 2.40 -9.68
C GLY A 29 6.02 2.56 -8.51
N VAL A 30 5.44 1.45 -8.04
CA VAL A 30 4.59 1.39 -6.86
C VAL A 30 5.08 0.30 -5.92
N VAL A 31 5.45 0.68 -4.70
CA VAL A 31 5.65 -0.28 -3.62
C VAL A 31 4.28 -0.60 -3.01
N VAL A 32 3.94 -1.87 -2.93
CA VAL A 32 2.68 -2.37 -2.39
C VAL A 32 2.92 -2.99 -1.02
N ALA A 33 2.38 -2.36 0.02
CA ALA A 33 2.38 -2.93 1.35
C ALA A 33 1.16 -3.86 1.52
N PHE A 34 1.42 -5.13 1.74
CA PHE A 34 0.37 -6.15 1.84
C PHE A 34 -0.45 -6.03 3.15
N HIS A 35 -1.63 -6.63 3.16
CA HIS A 35 -2.49 -6.72 4.35
C HIS A 35 -2.01 -7.83 5.32
N LYS A 36 -2.72 -8.01 6.42
CA LYS A 36 -2.30 -8.92 7.51
C LYS A 36 -2.01 -10.38 7.07
N ASP A 37 -2.62 -10.84 5.99
CA ASP A 37 -2.48 -12.22 5.52
C ASP A 37 -1.22 -12.45 4.65
N GLY A 38 -0.46 -11.39 4.37
CA GLY A 38 0.80 -11.47 3.63
C GLY A 38 0.64 -11.32 2.12
N ILE A 39 1.56 -11.93 1.38
CA ILE A 39 1.51 -11.96 -0.08
C ILE A 39 0.57 -13.11 -0.49
N ASP A 40 -0.67 -12.77 -0.76
CA ASP A 40 -1.76 -13.67 -1.15
C ASP A 40 -2.35 -13.28 -2.52
N ASP A 41 -3.43 -13.92 -2.92
CA ASP A 41 -4.08 -13.68 -4.22
C ASP A 41 -4.55 -12.23 -4.38
N PHE A 42 -5.00 -11.59 -3.30
CA PHE A 42 -5.36 -10.17 -3.34
C PHE A 42 -4.12 -9.29 -3.60
N THR A 43 -3.02 -9.55 -2.92
CA THR A 43 -1.75 -8.83 -3.15
C THR A 43 -1.22 -9.09 -4.56
N HIS A 44 -1.30 -10.34 -5.05
CA HIS A 44 -0.95 -10.68 -6.41
C HIS A 44 -1.79 -9.90 -7.42
N TRP A 45 -3.11 -9.83 -7.18
CA TRP A 45 -4.01 -9.06 -8.05
C TRP A 45 -3.62 -7.58 -8.08
N VAL A 46 -3.39 -6.92 -6.94
CA VAL A 46 -2.98 -5.52 -6.87
C VAL A 46 -1.71 -5.26 -7.68
N VAL A 47 -0.68 -6.07 -7.50
CA VAL A 47 0.60 -5.94 -8.22
C VAL A 47 0.42 -6.16 -9.72
N ASN A 48 -0.35 -7.16 -10.12
CA ASN A 48 -0.61 -7.47 -11.53
C ASN A 48 -1.45 -6.40 -12.23
N ASP A 49 -2.48 -5.89 -11.54
CA ASP A 49 -3.35 -4.85 -12.09
C ASP A 49 -2.59 -3.53 -12.28
N LEU A 50 -1.72 -3.17 -11.33
CA LEU A 50 -0.82 -2.03 -11.48
C LEU A 50 0.09 -2.22 -12.71
N ALA A 51 0.68 -3.40 -12.89
CA ALA A 51 1.56 -3.66 -14.03
C ALA A 51 0.81 -3.63 -15.37
N LYS A 52 -0.40 -4.18 -15.43
CA LYS A 52 -1.30 -4.11 -16.61
C LYS A 52 -1.56 -2.66 -17.01
N ASN A 53 -1.59 -1.74 -16.06
CA ASN A 53 -1.90 -0.33 -16.26
C ASN A 53 -0.65 0.58 -16.30
N GLY A 54 0.53 0.01 -16.53
CA GLY A 54 1.75 0.76 -16.82
C GLY A 54 2.52 1.24 -15.58
N TYR A 55 2.38 0.55 -14.44
CA TYR A 55 3.15 0.79 -13.23
C TYR A 55 3.99 -0.44 -12.90
N ALA A 56 5.30 -0.31 -12.76
CA ALA A 56 6.09 -1.38 -12.15
C ALA A 56 5.72 -1.50 -10.67
N ALA A 57 5.45 -2.71 -10.18
CA ALA A 57 4.98 -2.89 -8.82
C ALA A 57 5.74 -4.00 -8.10
N ILE A 58 5.96 -3.83 -6.78
CA ILE A 58 6.60 -4.82 -5.92
C ILE A 58 5.94 -4.84 -4.54
N ALA A 59 5.65 -6.04 -4.03
CA ALA A 59 5.23 -6.30 -2.67
C ALA A 59 6.33 -7.09 -1.93
N PRO A 60 7.14 -6.45 -1.05
CA PRO A 60 8.16 -7.15 -0.28
C PRO A 60 7.53 -8.01 0.82
N ASN A 61 8.13 -9.18 1.12
CA ASN A 61 7.71 -10.00 2.24
C ASN A 61 8.27 -9.47 3.56
N SER A 62 7.53 -8.60 4.24
CA SER A 62 7.92 -8.05 5.56
C SER A 62 7.71 -9.04 6.71
N TYR A 63 7.28 -10.27 6.43
CA TYR A 63 7.21 -11.35 7.43
C TYR A 63 8.44 -12.27 7.40
N HIS A 64 9.51 -11.87 6.76
CA HIS A 64 10.72 -12.67 6.61
C HIS A 64 11.40 -13.06 7.95
N ALA A 65 11.20 -12.28 9.01
CA ALA A 65 11.70 -12.59 10.33
C ALA A 65 10.85 -13.62 11.11
N MET A 66 9.67 -13.99 10.58
CA MET A 66 8.76 -14.90 11.24
C MET A 66 9.25 -16.35 11.11
N PRO A 67 9.43 -17.09 12.23
CA PRO A 67 9.83 -18.48 12.17
C PRO A 67 8.82 -19.37 11.45
N PRO A 68 9.26 -20.46 10.80
CA PRO A 68 8.36 -21.44 10.20
C PRO A 68 7.35 -22.00 11.21
N GLY A 69 6.12 -22.23 10.76
CA GLY A 69 5.04 -22.82 11.58
C GLY A 69 4.27 -21.81 12.44
N LYS A 70 4.60 -20.54 12.36
CA LYS A 70 3.82 -19.48 13.00
C LYS A 70 2.57 -19.14 12.19
N THR A 71 1.50 -18.72 12.89
CA THR A 71 0.22 -18.36 12.28
C THR A 71 0.12 -16.85 11.97
N VAL A 72 -0.94 -16.46 11.30
CA VAL A 72 -1.23 -15.02 11.03
C VAL A 72 -1.36 -14.23 12.34
N GLU A 73 -1.93 -14.83 13.37
CA GLU A 73 -2.11 -14.22 14.70
C GLU A 73 -0.77 -13.93 15.37
N ASP A 74 0.21 -14.82 15.19
CA ASP A 74 1.57 -14.68 15.75
C ASP A 74 2.37 -13.57 15.04
N ARG A 75 2.02 -13.20 13.80
CA ARG A 75 2.80 -12.28 12.95
C ARG A 75 3.04 -10.92 13.59
N LYS A 76 2.12 -10.44 14.41
CA LYS A 76 2.27 -9.15 15.11
C LYS A 76 3.49 -9.10 16.04
N GLU A 77 3.91 -10.27 16.56
CA GLU A 77 5.05 -10.37 17.45
C GLU A 77 6.39 -10.22 16.71
N PHE A 78 6.38 -10.42 15.39
CA PHE A 78 7.58 -10.40 14.54
C PHE A 78 7.67 -9.16 13.65
N LEU A 79 6.72 -8.23 13.76
CA LEU A 79 6.76 -6.96 13.05
C LEU A 79 7.47 -5.91 13.90
N ASP A 80 8.40 -5.21 13.28
CA ASP A 80 9.04 -4.01 13.82
C ASP A 80 9.04 -2.92 12.76
N ASP A 81 8.53 -1.75 13.09
CA ASP A 81 8.43 -0.62 12.14
C ASP A 81 9.79 -0.18 11.59
N ALA A 82 10.88 -0.38 12.36
CA ALA A 82 12.22 -0.08 11.87
C ALA A 82 12.63 -1.06 10.76
N GLN A 83 12.37 -2.37 10.94
CA GLN A 83 12.65 -3.37 9.91
C GLN A 83 11.76 -3.18 8.69
N VAL A 84 10.46 -2.97 8.88
CA VAL A 84 9.52 -2.72 7.76
C VAL A 84 9.95 -1.50 6.95
N THR A 85 10.49 -0.46 7.59
CA THR A 85 11.05 0.71 6.88
C THR A 85 12.23 0.33 5.98
N ILE A 86 13.09 -0.58 6.44
CA ILE A 86 14.21 -1.08 5.64
C ILE A 86 13.70 -1.91 4.46
N ASP A 87 12.67 -2.73 4.67
CA ASP A 87 12.04 -3.54 3.62
C ASP A 87 11.45 -2.66 2.51
N LEU A 88 10.72 -1.60 2.88
CA LEU A 88 10.17 -0.64 1.93
C LEU A 88 11.25 0.07 1.13
N LYS A 89 12.33 0.48 1.79
CA LYS A 89 13.48 1.11 1.12
C LYS A 89 14.15 0.17 0.13
N ALA A 90 14.33 -1.09 0.50
CA ALA A 90 14.89 -2.11 -0.37
C ALA A 90 13.99 -2.38 -1.59
N ALA A 91 12.66 -2.46 -1.38
CA ALA A 91 11.70 -2.63 -2.47
C ALA A 91 11.72 -1.46 -3.46
N ALA A 92 11.78 -0.22 -2.98
CA ALA A 92 11.95 0.96 -3.82
C ALA A 92 13.29 0.95 -4.58
N GLY A 93 14.37 0.52 -3.93
CA GLY A 93 15.67 0.35 -4.56
C GLY A 93 15.66 -0.71 -5.67
N TRP A 94 14.94 -1.81 -5.45
CA TRP A 94 14.76 -2.83 -6.47
C TRP A 94 14.03 -2.27 -7.70
N LEU A 95 12.92 -1.52 -7.51
CA LEU A 95 12.22 -0.87 -8.61
C LEU A 95 13.16 0.04 -9.40
N GLY A 96 13.90 0.91 -8.72
CA GLY A 96 14.85 1.84 -9.36
C GLY A 96 16.03 1.14 -10.05
N SER A 97 16.31 -0.13 -9.75
CA SER A 97 17.34 -0.93 -10.43
C SER A 97 16.88 -1.56 -11.74
N GLN A 98 15.56 -1.57 -12.01
CA GLN A 98 15.03 -2.14 -13.24
C GLN A 98 15.27 -1.18 -14.41
N GLN A 99 15.79 -1.70 -15.52
CA GLN A 99 16.23 -0.91 -16.68
C GLN A 99 15.13 -0.01 -17.27
N ASN A 100 13.88 -0.43 -17.19
CA ASN A 100 12.72 0.25 -17.76
C ASN A 100 11.82 0.91 -16.69
N VAL A 101 12.33 1.15 -15.49
CA VAL A 101 11.61 1.83 -14.39
C VAL A 101 12.30 3.13 -14.03
N ASP A 102 11.53 4.18 -13.80
CA ASP A 102 12.01 5.46 -13.31
C ASP A 102 11.97 5.47 -11.76
N GLY A 103 13.13 5.27 -11.14
CA GLY A 103 13.28 5.26 -9.69
C GLY A 103 12.98 6.57 -8.98
N ASP A 104 12.84 7.68 -9.71
CA ASP A 104 12.44 8.98 -9.15
C ASP A 104 10.91 9.18 -9.13
N ARG A 105 10.15 8.30 -9.77
CA ARG A 105 8.68 8.34 -9.85
C ARG A 105 8.06 7.16 -9.11
N LEU A 106 8.20 7.15 -7.77
CA LEU A 106 7.71 6.07 -6.91
C LEU A 106 6.53 6.51 -6.05
N ALA A 107 5.56 5.62 -5.88
CA ALA A 107 4.45 5.74 -4.93
C ALA A 107 4.43 4.58 -3.93
N LEU A 108 3.76 4.79 -2.81
CA LEU A 108 3.52 3.75 -1.80
C LEU A 108 2.02 3.57 -1.61
N LEU A 109 1.56 2.33 -1.68
CA LEU A 109 0.17 1.94 -1.57
C LEU A 109 0.03 0.74 -0.64
N GLY A 110 -1.02 0.69 0.16
CA GLY A 110 -1.24 -0.48 1.00
C GLY A 110 -2.63 -0.55 1.60
N HIS A 111 -3.03 -1.77 1.95
CA HIS A 111 -4.37 -2.13 2.41
C HIS A 111 -4.32 -2.67 3.85
N CYS A 112 -5.28 -2.28 4.69
CA CYS A 112 -5.37 -2.74 6.08
C CYS A 112 -4.08 -2.44 6.88
N MET A 113 -3.37 -3.46 7.33
CA MET A 113 -2.04 -3.32 7.92
C MET A 113 -1.07 -2.62 6.95
N GLY A 114 -1.14 -2.92 5.66
CA GLY A 114 -0.39 -2.22 4.62
C GLY A 114 -0.76 -0.74 4.50
N GLY A 115 -2.01 -0.37 4.77
CA GLY A 115 -2.40 1.04 4.87
C GLY A 115 -1.66 1.78 6.00
N ARG A 116 -1.50 1.13 7.17
CA ARG A 116 -0.64 1.63 8.24
C ARG A 116 0.83 1.69 7.81
N THR A 117 1.29 0.66 7.11
CA THR A 117 2.65 0.60 6.56
C THR A 117 2.89 1.69 5.53
N THR A 118 1.85 2.10 4.79
CA THR A 118 1.93 3.28 3.90
C THR A 118 2.27 4.53 4.71
N TRP A 119 1.54 4.82 5.78
CA TRP A 119 1.87 5.94 6.66
C TRP A 119 3.30 5.85 7.21
N LEU A 120 3.70 4.66 7.67
CA LEU A 120 5.05 4.41 8.16
C LEU A 120 6.12 4.77 7.11
N GLY A 121 5.94 4.31 5.87
CA GLY A 121 6.87 4.59 4.78
C GLY A 121 6.96 6.09 4.47
N LEU A 122 5.81 6.80 4.42
CA LEU A 122 5.78 8.24 4.14
C LEU A 122 6.47 9.08 5.22
N VAL A 123 6.38 8.70 6.50
CA VAL A 123 7.06 9.43 7.58
C VAL A 123 8.52 9.04 7.75
N SER A 124 8.91 7.83 7.37
CA SER A 124 10.26 7.31 7.57
C SER A 124 11.16 7.54 6.35
N LEU A 125 10.59 7.64 5.16
CA LEU A 125 11.26 7.78 3.87
C LEU A 125 10.67 8.95 3.07
N PRO A 126 10.64 10.17 3.64
CA PRO A 126 9.83 11.28 3.11
C PRO A 126 10.27 11.80 1.73
N GLU A 127 11.52 11.51 1.30
CA GLU A 127 12.02 11.93 0.00
C GLU A 127 11.80 10.87 -1.11
N LEU A 128 11.44 9.65 -0.70
CA LEU A 128 11.44 8.51 -1.61
C LEU A 128 10.16 8.43 -2.44
N PHE A 129 9.01 8.70 -1.83
CA PHE A 129 7.72 8.55 -2.48
C PHE A 129 7.13 9.92 -2.87
N LYS A 130 6.57 9.99 -4.08
CA LYS A 130 5.92 11.19 -4.61
C LYS A 130 4.45 11.31 -4.20
N CYS A 131 3.83 10.19 -3.81
CA CYS A 131 2.49 10.16 -3.23
C CYS A 131 2.26 8.85 -2.46
N GLY A 132 1.19 8.81 -1.64
CA GLY A 132 0.81 7.63 -0.88
C GLY A 132 -0.69 7.38 -0.85
N CYS A 133 -1.09 6.10 -0.91
CA CYS A 133 -2.49 5.66 -0.91
C CYS A 133 -2.77 4.64 0.21
N PRO A 134 -3.03 5.08 1.45
CA PRO A 134 -3.44 4.19 2.54
C PRO A 134 -4.93 3.83 2.43
N PHE A 135 -5.24 2.52 2.39
CA PHE A 135 -6.60 2.00 2.42
C PHE A 135 -6.94 1.45 3.79
N TYR A 136 -8.07 1.86 4.36
CA TYR A 136 -8.61 1.41 5.65
C TYR A 136 -7.50 1.10 6.67
N SER A 137 -6.63 2.08 6.87
CA SER A 137 -5.40 1.98 7.67
C SER A 137 -5.67 2.04 9.17
N GLY A 138 -5.93 0.90 9.79
CA GLY A 138 -6.08 0.80 11.25
C GLY A 138 -4.76 0.97 11.99
N ASN A 139 -4.85 1.18 13.32
CA ASN A 139 -3.70 1.26 14.24
C ASN A 139 -2.62 2.31 13.88
N THR A 140 -2.97 3.37 13.16
CA THR A 140 -2.02 4.42 12.76
C THR A 140 -1.45 5.20 13.95
N PHE A 141 -2.20 5.23 15.06
CA PHE A 141 -1.78 5.82 16.34
C PHE A 141 -1.10 4.83 17.27
N GLY A 142 -1.01 3.55 16.90
CA GLY A 142 -0.40 2.49 17.70
C GLY A 142 1.06 2.27 17.37
N GLN A 143 1.87 2.07 18.42
CA GLN A 143 3.29 1.70 18.27
C GLN A 143 3.44 0.24 17.89
N VAL A 144 4.37 -0.05 16.98
CA VAL A 144 4.80 -1.40 16.57
C VAL A 144 6.32 -1.43 16.55
N GLY A 145 6.91 -2.19 17.45
CA GLY A 145 8.36 -2.20 17.64
C GLY A 145 8.90 -0.90 18.24
N SER A 146 10.09 -0.50 17.82
CA SER A 146 10.88 0.55 18.46
C SER A 146 10.50 2.00 18.09
N PRO A 147 10.15 2.35 16.84
CA PRO A 147 9.83 3.73 16.49
C PRO A 147 8.50 4.21 17.09
N PRO A 148 8.31 5.54 17.30
CA PRO A 148 6.99 6.08 17.62
C PRO A 148 5.97 5.78 16.53
N PRO A 149 4.65 5.78 16.87
CA PRO A 149 3.58 5.56 15.89
C PRO A 149 3.68 6.49 14.69
N PRO A 150 3.25 6.05 13.48
CA PRO A 150 3.29 6.89 12.29
C PRO A 150 2.61 8.25 12.49
N ALA A 151 1.45 8.31 13.16
CA ALA A 151 0.70 9.55 13.38
C ALA A 151 1.49 10.62 14.16
N GLU A 152 2.34 10.24 15.10
CA GLU A 152 3.18 11.17 15.86
C GLU A 152 4.30 11.79 15.00
N ARG A 153 4.53 11.24 13.82
CA ARG A 153 5.61 11.61 12.89
C ARG A 153 5.10 12.27 11.60
N PHE A 154 3.80 12.56 11.48
CA PHE A 154 3.19 13.11 10.27
C PHE A 154 3.78 14.44 9.81
N SER A 155 4.44 15.19 10.70
CA SER A 155 5.21 16.38 10.30
C SER A 155 6.29 16.10 9.24
N ALA A 156 6.80 14.85 9.19
CA ALA A 156 7.82 14.44 8.22
C ALA A 156 7.27 14.17 6.81
N ILE A 157 5.96 13.98 6.61
CA ILE A 157 5.36 13.72 5.29
C ILE A 157 5.64 14.91 4.36
N LYS A 158 6.11 14.61 3.13
CA LYS A 158 6.46 15.62 2.11
C LYS A 158 5.70 15.48 0.81
N CYS A 159 4.85 14.48 0.68
CA CYS A 159 4.10 14.21 -0.54
C CYS A 159 2.59 14.18 -0.27
N PRO A 160 1.75 14.36 -1.30
CA PRO A 160 0.32 14.23 -1.20
C PRO A 160 -0.12 12.83 -0.79
N VAL A 161 -1.24 12.75 -0.05
CA VAL A 161 -1.83 11.49 0.41
C VAL A 161 -3.31 11.43 0.05
N MET A 162 -3.74 10.27 -0.49
CA MET A 162 -5.15 9.98 -0.76
C MET A 162 -5.58 8.74 0.03
N GLY A 163 -6.42 8.91 1.04
CA GLY A 163 -6.89 7.84 1.92
C GLY A 163 -8.31 7.38 1.59
N PHE A 164 -8.58 6.08 1.81
CA PHE A 164 -9.89 5.47 1.56
C PHE A 164 -10.37 4.67 2.75
N PHE A 165 -11.57 4.97 3.25
CA PHE A 165 -12.09 4.43 4.50
C PHE A 165 -13.57 4.08 4.39
N GLY A 166 -14.02 3.10 5.17
CA GLY A 166 -15.42 2.75 5.30
C GLY A 166 -16.02 3.32 6.58
N ASN A 167 -17.24 3.86 6.52
CA ASN A 167 -17.92 4.43 7.71
C ASN A 167 -18.45 3.36 8.68
N ASP A 168 -18.53 2.09 8.24
CA ASP A 168 -18.89 0.96 9.10
C ASP A 168 -17.64 0.23 9.64
N ASP A 169 -16.44 0.78 9.40
CA ASP A 169 -15.19 0.21 9.93
C ASP A 169 -15.01 0.61 11.41
N MET A 170 -14.48 -0.33 12.19
CA MET A 170 -14.17 -0.13 13.61
C MET A 170 -12.66 0.09 13.84
N ASN A 171 -11.83 -0.12 12.82
CA ASN A 171 -10.38 0.06 12.90
C ASN A 171 -9.74 0.27 11.50
N PRO A 172 -9.62 1.53 11.02
CA PRO A 172 -9.92 2.76 11.75
C PRO A 172 -11.42 3.02 11.86
N SER A 173 -11.88 3.52 13.00
CA SER A 173 -13.23 4.05 13.13
C SER A 173 -13.36 5.40 12.40
N PRO A 174 -14.59 5.87 12.07
CA PRO A 174 -14.77 7.22 11.54
C PRO A 174 -14.12 8.32 12.40
N ALA A 175 -14.17 8.17 13.73
CA ALA A 175 -13.51 9.11 14.64
C ALA A 175 -11.98 9.07 14.52
N ASP A 176 -11.38 7.92 14.24
CA ASP A 176 -9.94 7.83 13.95
C ASP A 176 -9.61 8.51 12.63
N VAL A 177 -10.46 8.35 11.61
CA VAL A 177 -10.29 9.03 10.30
C VAL A 177 -10.38 10.54 10.47
N ASP A 178 -11.37 11.06 11.20
CA ASP A 178 -11.50 12.49 11.51
C ASP A 178 -10.28 13.02 12.26
N ARG A 179 -9.72 12.23 13.17
CA ARG A 179 -8.51 12.58 13.91
C ARG A 179 -7.28 12.64 12.98
N LEU A 180 -7.16 11.73 12.03
CA LEU A 180 -6.08 11.74 11.02
C LEU A 180 -6.20 12.98 10.12
N ASP A 181 -7.40 13.25 9.61
CA ASP A 181 -7.70 14.40 8.75
C ASP A 181 -7.35 15.72 9.45
N LYS A 182 -7.83 15.89 10.67
CA LYS A 182 -7.52 17.07 11.49
C LYS A 182 -6.01 17.23 11.70
N LEU A 183 -5.30 16.16 12.05
CA LEU A 183 -3.87 16.21 12.30
C LEU A 183 -3.09 16.61 11.05
N LEU A 184 -3.41 16.05 9.88
CA LEU A 184 -2.77 16.41 8.61
C LEU A 184 -3.08 17.85 8.21
N THR A 185 -4.33 18.30 8.42
CA THR A 185 -4.75 19.69 8.18
C THR A 185 -3.97 20.67 9.07
N GLU A 186 -3.85 20.40 10.37
CA GLU A 186 -3.10 21.23 11.33
C GLU A 186 -1.61 21.31 10.98
N LEU A 187 -1.07 20.23 10.42
CA LEU A 187 0.33 20.17 9.96
C LEU A 187 0.54 20.72 8.53
N GLY A 188 -0.54 21.20 7.87
CA GLY A 188 -0.48 21.71 6.51
C GLY A 188 -0.07 20.68 5.46
N LYS A 189 -0.43 19.40 5.66
CA LYS A 189 -0.10 18.33 4.72
C LYS A 189 -1.18 18.19 3.66
N GLU A 190 -0.76 18.08 2.41
CA GLU A 190 -1.68 17.87 1.29
C GLU A 190 -2.27 16.45 1.37
N HIS A 191 -3.58 16.37 1.55
CA HIS A 191 -4.29 15.10 1.64
C HIS A 191 -5.75 15.22 1.23
N VAL A 192 -6.34 14.07 0.87
CA VAL A 192 -7.77 13.91 0.64
C VAL A 192 -8.21 12.54 1.14
N PHE A 193 -9.32 12.50 1.88
CA PHE A 193 -9.91 11.28 2.38
C PHE A 193 -11.29 11.05 1.76
N TYR A 194 -11.54 9.83 1.33
CA TYR A 194 -12.84 9.36 0.86
C TYR A 194 -13.39 8.37 1.87
N GLN A 195 -14.58 8.66 2.35
CA GLN A 195 -15.31 7.83 3.30
C GLN A 195 -16.58 7.30 2.64
N TYR A 196 -16.85 6.00 2.81
CA TYR A 196 -17.92 5.29 2.13
C TYR A 196 -18.94 4.74 3.12
N ASP A 197 -20.20 5.17 2.99
CA ASP A 197 -21.32 4.67 3.80
C ASP A 197 -21.63 3.21 3.46
N GLY A 198 -22.09 2.42 4.41
CA GLY A 198 -22.41 0.99 4.24
C GLY A 198 -21.20 0.13 3.92
N THR A 199 -20.01 0.63 4.22
CA THR A 199 -18.73 0.03 3.84
C THR A 199 -17.87 -0.16 5.09
N GLY A 200 -17.43 -1.38 5.32
CA GLY A 200 -16.58 -1.74 6.44
C GLY A 200 -15.13 -1.98 6.04
N HIS A 201 -14.37 -2.61 6.96
CA HIS A 201 -12.97 -2.95 6.74
C HIS A 201 -12.77 -3.91 5.57
N ALA A 202 -11.67 -3.77 4.82
CA ALA A 202 -11.26 -4.64 3.70
C ALA A 202 -12.25 -4.68 2.51
N PHE A 203 -12.93 -3.58 2.25
CA PHE A 203 -13.93 -3.47 1.19
C PHE A 203 -13.40 -3.65 -0.24
N MET A 204 -12.08 -3.60 -0.43
CA MET A 204 -11.43 -3.85 -1.72
C MET A 204 -11.43 -5.32 -2.15
N GLY A 205 -11.79 -6.27 -1.29
CA GLY A 205 -11.99 -7.66 -1.71
C GLY A 205 -11.10 -8.71 -1.06
N ALA A 206 -10.62 -8.50 0.18
CA ALA A 206 -9.92 -9.56 0.90
C ALA A 206 -10.80 -10.82 1.11
N THR A 207 -12.12 -10.68 1.14
CA THR A 207 -13.10 -11.77 1.09
C THR A 207 -14.39 -11.28 0.44
N ARG A 208 -15.18 -12.21 -0.15
CA ARG A 208 -16.48 -11.90 -0.79
C ARG A 208 -17.45 -11.16 0.14
N GLU A 209 -17.52 -11.55 1.39
CA GLU A 209 -18.38 -10.96 2.39
C GLU A 209 -18.09 -9.47 2.61
N LYS A 210 -16.81 -9.09 2.60
CA LYS A 210 -16.34 -7.73 2.85
C LYS A 210 -16.31 -6.86 1.61
N PHE A 211 -16.30 -7.45 0.43
CA PHE A 211 -16.24 -6.71 -0.83
C PHE A 211 -17.46 -5.79 -1.00
N ARG A 212 -17.20 -4.54 -1.34
CA ARG A 212 -18.22 -3.53 -1.67
C ARG A 212 -17.90 -2.94 -3.03
N GLU A 213 -18.51 -3.50 -4.06
CA GLU A 213 -18.19 -3.22 -5.46
C GLU A 213 -18.13 -1.73 -5.79
N ASN A 214 -19.16 -0.96 -5.44
CA ASN A 214 -19.21 0.46 -5.76
C ASN A 214 -18.10 1.24 -5.08
N SER A 215 -17.86 1.01 -3.79
CA SER A 215 -16.81 1.65 -3.02
C SER A 215 -15.42 1.25 -3.54
N ALA A 216 -15.23 -0.02 -3.87
CA ALA A 216 -13.97 -0.55 -4.39
C ALA A 216 -13.64 0.04 -5.77
N ARG A 217 -14.61 0.06 -6.70
CA ARG A 217 -14.44 0.66 -8.04
C ARG A 217 -14.12 2.15 -7.98
N ASP A 218 -14.85 2.89 -7.15
CA ASP A 218 -14.62 4.32 -6.98
C ASP A 218 -13.24 4.60 -6.38
N ALA A 219 -12.86 3.90 -5.30
CA ALA A 219 -11.56 4.03 -4.66
C ALA A 219 -10.41 3.70 -5.61
N TRP A 220 -10.52 2.59 -6.36
CA TRP A 220 -9.47 2.16 -7.27
C TRP A 220 -9.32 3.09 -8.47
N THR A 221 -10.44 3.59 -9.03
CA THR A 221 -10.44 4.60 -10.09
C THR A 221 -9.76 5.89 -9.62
N LYS A 222 -10.07 6.37 -8.42
CA LYS A 222 -9.43 7.55 -7.83
C LYS A 222 -7.94 7.32 -7.59
N THR A 223 -7.56 6.12 -7.15
CA THR A 223 -6.16 5.74 -6.97
C THR A 223 -5.37 5.89 -8.26
N TYR A 224 -5.86 5.35 -9.38
CA TYR A 224 -5.16 5.48 -10.66
C TYR A 224 -5.05 6.93 -11.13
N ARG A 225 -6.08 7.73 -10.97
CA ARG A 225 -6.03 9.16 -11.31
C ARG A 225 -4.99 9.88 -10.46
N PHE A 226 -4.93 9.58 -9.18
CA PHE A 226 -3.97 10.15 -8.25
C PHE A 226 -2.53 9.73 -8.57
N LEU A 227 -2.29 8.43 -8.78
CA LEU A 227 -0.99 7.92 -9.20
C LEU A 227 -0.55 8.58 -10.51
N SER A 228 -1.42 8.62 -11.53
CA SER A 228 -1.11 9.24 -12.83
C SER A 228 -0.76 10.72 -12.71
N GLN A 229 -1.43 11.45 -11.82
CA GLN A 229 -1.16 12.87 -11.57
C GLN A 229 0.24 13.09 -10.94
N HIS A 230 0.68 12.22 -10.04
CA HIS A 230 1.89 12.46 -9.24
C HIS A 230 3.13 11.71 -9.75
N ILE A 231 2.95 10.54 -10.37
CA ILE A 231 4.06 9.73 -10.89
C ILE A 231 3.93 9.36 -12.37
N GLY A 232 2.85 9.75 -13.04
CA GLY A 232 2.54 9.33 -14.41
C GLY A 232 1.96 7.91 -14.43
N GLY A 233 1.95 7.29 -15.61
CA GLY A 233 1.36 5.96 -15.82
C GLY A 233 -0.05 6.00 -16.35
N GLY A 234 -0.66 4.83 -16.57
CA GLY A 234 -1.99 4.70 -17.17
C GLY A 234 -3.12 4.92 -16.18
N VAL A 235 -4.25 5.36 -16.71
CA VAL A 235 -5.53 5.38 -16.00
C VAL A 235 -6.47 4.44 -16.74
N PRO A 236 -6.83 3.26 -16.19
CA PRO A 236 -7.74 2.34 -16.85
C PRO A 236 -9.14 2.93 -16.99
N GLU A 237 -9.89 2.46 -17.97
CA GLU A 237 -11.33 2.72 -18.03
C GLU A 237 -12.04 2.05 -16.85
N VAL A 238 -13.06 2.70 -16.32
CA VAL A 238 -13.77 2.27 -15.08
C VAL A 238 -14.33 0.84 -15.17
N ALA A 239 -14.67 0.37 -16.37
CA ALA A 239 -15.18 -0.99 -16.61
C ALA A 239 -14.12 -2.08 -16.37
N ASP A 240 -12.83 -1.77 -16.54
CA ASP A 240 -11.72 -2.72 -16.44
C ASP A 240 -11.12 -2.81 -15.03
N VAL A 241 -11.55 -1.95 -14.11
CA VAL A 241 -10.94 -1.81 -12.77
C VAL A 241 -11.22 -2.98 -11.84
N PHE A 242 -12.25 -3.79 -12.11
CA PHE A 242 -12.55 -4.99 -11.33
C PHE A 242 -13.26 -6.04 -12.20
N PRO A 243 -12.61 -7.10 -12.63
CA PRO A 243 -13.32 -8.31 -13.01
C PRO A 243 -13.87 -8.94 -11.72
N ALA A 244 -15.17 -8.76 -11.49
CA ALA A 244 -15.86 -9.24 -10.27
C ALA A 244 -15.75 -10.78 -10.06
N GLU A 245 -15.23 -11.52 -11.03
CA GLU A 245 -15.11 -12.96 -11.02
C GLU A 245 -13.74 -13.46 -10.50
N GLU A 246 -12.67 -12.67 -10.57
CA GLU A 246 -11.30 -13.12 -10.21
C GLU A 246 -10.96 -12.99 -8.72
N LEU A 247 -11.67 -12.14 -7.97
CA LEU A 247 -11.36 -11.89 -6.55
C LEU A 247 -12.24 -12.68 -5.58
N VAL A 248 -13.11 -13.56 -6.06
CA VAL A 248 -14.21 -14.13 -5.27
C VAL A 248 -14.33 -15.64 -5.43
N GLY A 249 -13.22 -16.32 -5.72
CA GLY A 249 -13.13 -17.78 -5.71
C GLY A 249 -13.14 -18.36 -4.31
#